data_4d3dd8d176f971c6425c3498274350fc
#
_entry.id   4d3dd8d176f971c6425c3498274350fc
#
_cell.length_a   1.000
_cell.length_b   1.000
_cell.length_c   1.000
_cell.angle_alpha   90.00
_cell.angle_beta   90.00
_cell.angle_gamma   90.00
#
_symmetry.space_group_name_H-M   'P 1'
#
loop_
_entity.id
_entity.type
_entity.pdbx_description
1 polymer ?
#
loop_
_entity_poly.entity_id
_entity_poly.type
_entity_poly.pdbx_seq_one_letter_code
_entity_poly.pdbx_strand_id
1 'polypeptide(L)'
;NDIIVSKTFDNGMICASEQAAIVDSEIYDEVKKEFQLHNVYFAKPEEIQQLEDVVMNDAKTGVRPNVVGMHARKIAELAGLNVPANTKMLVAELPGVGAEYPMSREKLSPVLAMMKSDSTEHGIQLCKQMLDLGGLGHSAALHTRRNDLIERFGKEMKACRVLINSPSSQAGIGDLYNNNIASLTLGCGSYGRNSVSH
;
A
#
# COMPACT_ATOMS: atom_id res chain seq x y z
N ASN A 1 5.30 -11.68 -3.77
CA ASN A 1 4.07 -12.34 -3.31
C ASN A 1 3.51 -11.70 -2.03
N ASP A 2 4.35 -11.35 -1.05
CA ASP A 2 3.94 -10.87 0.29
C ASP A 2 3.02 -9.64 0.24
N ILE A 3 3.31 -8.68 -0.65
CA ILE A 3 2.46 -7.49 -0.85
C ILE A 3 1.05 -7.89 -1.31
N ILE A 4 0.93 -8.87 -2.22
CA ILE A 4 -0.37 -9.35 -2.69
C ILE A 4 -1.13 -10.05 -1.58
N VAL A 5 -0.47 -10.95 -0.85
CA VAL A 5 -1.05 -11.64 0.31
C VAL A 5 -1.53 -10.64 1.36
N SER A 6 -0.70 -9.65 1.67
CA SER A 6 -1.01 -8.60 2.62
C SER A 6 -2.18 -7.72 2.17
N LYS A 7 -2.15 -7.24 0.91
CA LYS A 7 -3.16 -6.31 0.40
C LYS A 7 -4.52 -6.96 0.12
N THR A 8 -4.54 -8.28 -0.09
CA THR A 8 -5.80 -9.02 -0.31
C THR A 8 -6.36 -9.65 0.97
N PHE A 9 -5.57 -9.70 2.04
CA PHE A 9 -6.06 -10.15 3.34
C PHE A 9 -7.17 -9.26 3.83
N ASP A 10 -8.29 -9.86 4.23
CA ASP A 10 -9.50 -9.18 4.65
C ASP A 10 -9.95 -8.06 3.67
N ASN A 11 -9.82 -8.31 2.37
CA ASN A 11 -10.05 -7.33 1.30
C ASN A 11 -9.36 -5.98 1.53
N GLY A 12 -8.17 -5.98 2.10
CA GLY A 12 -7.36 -4.78 2.30
C GLY A 12 -7.86 -3.83 3.39
N MET A 13 -8.75 -4.29 4.28
CA MET A 13 -9.27 -3.47 5.39
C MET A 13 -8.27 -3.26 6.50
N ILE A 14 -7.30 -4.16 6.68
CA ILE A 14 -6.28 -3.98 7.71
C ILE A 14 -5.46 -2.72 7.39
N CYS A 15 -5.45 -1.76 8.31
CA CYS A 15 -4.79 -0.47 8.14
C CYS A 15 -3.27 -0.57 7.91
N ALA A 16 -2.64 -1.68 8.34
CA ALA A 16 -1.24 -1.98 8.06
C ALA A 16 -1.01 -2.62 6.68
N SER A 17 -2.07 -2.88 5.87
CA SER A 17 -1.88 -3.34 4.49
C SER A 17 -1.23 -2.24 3.65
N GLU A 18 -0.39 -2.63 2.72
CA GLU A 18 0.33 -1.68 1.86
C GLU A 18 -0.66 -0.79 1.09
N GLN A 19 -0.48 0.52 1.18
CA GLN A 19 -1.26 1.49 0.40
C GLN A 19 -0.54 1.85 -0.89
N ALA A 20 0.78 1.73 -0.90
CA ALA A 20 1.61 1.88 -2.08
C ALA A 20 2.79 0.90 -2.05
N ALA A 21 3.22 0.48 -3.23
CA ALA A 21 4.49 -0.19 -3.49
C ALA A 21 5.40 0.74 -4.28
N ILE A 22 6.54 1.10 -3.68
CA ILE A 22 7.59 1.88 -4.34
C ILE A 22 8.66 0.90 -4.77
N VAL A 23 8.83 0.75 -6.06
CA VAL A 23 9.65 -0.32 -6.65
C VAL A 23 10.84 0.29 -7.39
N ASP A 24 12.03 -0.26 -7.12
CA ASP A 24 13.24 0.12 -7.83
C ASP A 24 13.09 -0.10 -9.34
N SER A 25 13.57 0.87 -10.13
CA SER A 25 13.45 0.86 -11.58
C SER A 25 14.09 -0.37 -12.24
N GLU A 26 15.14 -0.91 -11.64
CA GLU A 26 15.85 -2.08 -12.18
C GLU A 26 15.00 -3.36 -12.16
N ILE A 27 14.07 -3.47 -11.22
CA ILE A 27 13.20 -4.66 -11.04
C ILE A 27 11.72 -4.36 -11.30
N TYR A 28 11.37 -3.14 -11.69
CA TYR A 28 9.98 -2.70 -11.80
C TYR A 28 9.14 -3.58 -12.73
N ASP A 29 9.66 -3.85 -13.92
CA ASP A 29 8.94 -4.65 -14.93
C ASP A 29 8.83 -6.13 -14.51
N GLU A 30 9.83 -6.66 -13.80
CA GLU A 30 9.79 -8.00 -13.24
C GLU A 30 8.71 -8.10 -12.15
N VAL A 31 8.67 -7.16 -11.22
CA VAL A 31 7.64 -7.09 -10.17
C VAL A 31 6.24 -6.95 -10.78
N LYS A 32 6.08 -6.09 -11.79
CA LYS A 32 4.81 -5.92 -12.50
C LYS A 32 4.35 -7.23 -13.14
N LYS A 33 5.24 -7.93 -13.83
CA LYS A 33 4.95 -9.22 -14.45
C LYS A 33 4.56 -10.26 -13.39
N GLU A 34 5.29 -10.31 -12.28
CA GLU A 34 5.00 -11.22 -11.17
C GLU A 34 3.61 -10.93 -10.56
N PHE A 35 3.25 -9.68 -10.38
CA PHE A 35 1.93 -9.29 -9.92
C PHE A 35 0.83 -9.78 -10.88
N GLN A 36 1.03 -9.61 -12.19
CA GLN A 36 0.07 -10.07 -13.21
C GLN A 36 -0.11 -11.60 -13.18
N LEU A 37 0.96 -12.38 -12.99
CA LEU A 37 0.91 -13.84 -12.84
C LEU A 37 0.08 -14.27 -11.61
N HIS A 38 -0.03 -13.41 -10.60
CA HIS A 38 -0.82 -13.64 -9.39
C HIS A 38 -2.22 -12.99 -9.43
N ASN A 39 -2.76 -12.73 -10.63
CA ASN A 39 -4.11 -12.20 -10.84
C ASN A 39 -4.30 -10.75 -10.33
N VAL A 40 -3.27 -9.95 -10.44
CA VAL A 40 -3.32 -8.51 -10.21
C VAL A 40 -3.58 -7.80 -11.54
N TYR A 41 -4.57 -6.93 -11.56
CA TYR A 41 -4.89 -6.09 -12.71
C TYR A 41 -4.25 -4.71 -12.58
N PHE A 42 -3.48 -4.32 -13.57
CA PHE A 42 -2.95 -2.96 -13.68
C PHE A 42 -3.91 -2.12 -14.50
N ALA A 43 -4.49 -1.11 -13.85
CA ALA A 43 -5.34 -0.15 -14.53
C ALA A 43 -4.55 0.60 -15.61
N LYS A 44 -5.13 0.71 -16.80
CA LYS A 44 -4.54 1.50 -17.87
C LYS A 44 -4.57 2.98 -17.51
N PRO A 45 -3.73 3.82 -18.11
CA PRO A 45 -3.72 5.27 -17.83
C PRO A 45 -5.10 5.92 -17.90
N GLU A 46 -5.91 5.55 -18.89
CA GLU A 46 -7.28 6.04 -19.07
C GLU A 46 -8.28 5.50 -18.04
N GLU A 47 -7.98 4.37 -17.38
CA GLU A 47 -8.82 3.73 -16.36
C GLU A 47 -8.52 4.24 -14.96
N ILE A 48 -7.36 4.88 -14.73
CA ILE A 48 -6.94 5.33 -13.39
C ILE A 48 -7.93 6.37 -12.84
N GLN A 49 -8.38 7.32 -13.67
CA GLN A 49 -9.34 8.33 -13.24
C GLN A 49 -10.69 7.71 -12.87
N GLN A 50 -11.17 6.73 -13.63
CA GLN A 50 -12.42 6.02 -13.34
C GLN A 50 -12.33 5.26 -12.01
N LEU A 51 -11.18 4.59 -11.78
CA LEU A 51 -10.92 3.90 -10.54
C LEU A 51 -10.83 4.87 -9.36
N GLU A 52 -10.17 6.00 -9.53
CA GLU A 52 -10.07 7.05 -8.52
C GLU A 52 -11.44 7.61 -8.14
N ASP A 53 -12.32 7.88 -9.09
CA ASP A 53 -13.66 8.44 -8.86
C ASP A 53 -14.56 7.47 -8.07
N VAL A 54 -14.31 6.17 -8.17
CA VAL A 54 -15.01 5.15 -7.36
C VAL A 54 -14.39 5.01 -5.98
N VAL A 55 -13.07 5.04 -5.87
CA VAL A 55 -12.35 4.72 -4.62
C VAL A 55 -12.24 5.92 -3.71
N MET A 56 -11.97 7.11 -4.27
CA MET A 56 -11.74 8.32 -3.47
C MET A 56 -13.03 9.13 -3.31
N ASN A 57 -13.19 9.82 -2.17
CA ASN A 57 -14.29 10.75 -1.94
C ASN A 57 -14.23 11.95 -2.90
N ASP A 58 -15.32 12.73 -2.96
CA ASP A 58 -15.42 13.86 -3.91
C ASP A 58 -14.34 14.93 -3.70
N ALA A 59 -13.91 15.12 -2.46
CA ALA A 59 -12.83 16.04 -2.12
C ALA A 59 -11.42 15.46 -2.41
N LYS A 60 -11.32 14.17 -2.81
CA LYS A 60 -10.06 13.45 -3.05
C LYS A 60 -9.11 13.44 -1.83
N THR A 61 -9.66 13.54 -0.64
CA THR A 61 -8.92 13.59 0.63
C THR A 61 -8.92 12.28 1.41
N GLY A 62 -9.75 11.31 1.01
CA GLY A 62 -9.84 10.00 1.65
C GLY A 62 -10.69 9.03 0.85
N VAL A 63 -10.76 7.79 1.32
CA VAL A 63 -11.52 6.71 0.69
C VAL A 63 -13.03 6.92 0.85
N ARG A 64 -13.82 6.48 -0.13
CA ARG A 64 -15.27 6.38 0.00
C ARG A 64 -15.64 5.22 0.93
N PRO A 65 -16.49 5.42 1.93
CA PRO A 65 -16.86 4.35 2.88
C PRO A 65 -17.45 3.09 2.22
N ASN A 66 -18.14 3.24 1.13
CA ASN A 66 -18.82 2.15 0.43
C ASN A 66 -17.89 1.17 -0.31
N VAL A 67 -16.61 1.51 -0.51
CA VAL A 67 -15.62 0.60 -1.13
C VAL A 67 -14.70 -0.07 -0.11
N VAL A 68 -14.77 0.32 1.16
CA VAL A 68 -13.97 -0.28 2.23
C VAL A 68 -14.30 -1.77 2.36
N GLY A 69 -13.29 -2.63 2.28
CA GLY A 69 -13.46 -4.09 2.35
C GLY A 69 -14.15 -4.73 1.14
N MET A 70 -14.40 -3.97 0.08
CA MET A 70 -15.04 -4.48 -1.12
C MET A 70 -14.05 -5.28 -1.97
N HIS A 71 -14.50 -6.38 -2.60
CA HIS A 71 -13.69 -7.16 -3.51
C HIS A 71 -13.21 -6.36 -4.72
N ALA A 72 -11.97 -6.61 -5.17
CA ALA A 72 -11.37 -5.93 -6.32
C ALA A 72 -12.25 -5.91 -7.57
N ARG A 73 -12.87 -7.05 -7.90
CA ARG A 73 -13.80 -7.15 -9.05
C ARG A 73 -15.00 -6.24 -8.94
N LYS A 74 -15.56 -6.10 -7.73
CA LYS A 74 -16.73 -5.22 -7.54
C LYS A 74 -16.36 -3.76 -7.67
N ILE A 75 -15.17 -3.38 -7.18
CA ILE A 75 -14.62 -2.03 -7.39
C ILE A 75 -14.39 -1.78 -8.89
N ALA A 76 -13.80 -2.73 -9.61
CA ALA A 76 -13.60 -2.63 -11.04
C ALA A 76 -14.93 -2.48 -11.80
N GLU A 77 -15.95 -3.27 -11.45
CA GLU A 77 -17.29 -3.17 -12.02
C GLU A 77 -17.90 -1.77 -11.84
N LEU A 78 -17.82 -1.23 -10.62
CA LEU A 78 -18.30 0.14 -10.32
C LEU A 78 -17.54 1.22 -11.10
N ALA A 79 -16.24 0.99 -11.35
CA ALA A 79 -15.41 1.88 -12.15
C ALA A 79 -15.58 1.67 -13.68
N GLY A 80 -16.43 0.73 -14.11
CA GLY A 80 -16.61 0.40 -15.52
C GLY A 80 -15.42 -0.31 -16.18
N LEU A 81 -14.53 -0.90 -15.39
CA LEU A 81 -13.35 -1.61 -15.87
C LEU A 81 -13.68 -3.06 -16.19
N ASN A 82 -13.23 -3.53 -17.35
CA ASN A 82 -13.35 -4.93 -17.72
C ASN A 82 -12.12 -5.72 -17.28
N VAL A 83 -12.21 -6.42 -16.16
CA VAL A 83 -11.11 -7.18 -15.57
C VAL A 83 -11.38 -8.70 -15.60
N PRO A 84 -10.34 -9.55 -15.61
CA PRO A 84 -10.49 -11.00 -15.53
C PRO A 84 -11.29 -11.43 -14.28
N ALA A 85 -12.04 -12.55 -14.42
CA ALA A 85 -12.91 -13.04 -13.34
C ALA A 85 -12.15 -13.43 -12.06
N ASN A 86 -10.88 -13.76 -12.17
CA ASN A 86 -10.00 -14.15 -11.05
C ASN A 86 -9.17 -12.97 -10.48
N THR A 87 -9.46 -11.72 -10.87
CA THR A 87 -8.74 -10.55 -10.38
C THR A 87 -8.88 -10.40 -8.86
N LYS A 88 -7.74 -10.36 -8.18
CA LYS A 88 -7.64 -10.27 -6.71
C LYS A 88 -7.32 -8.86 -6.21
N MET A 89 -6.60 -8.09 -6.99
CA MET A 89 -6.11 -6.75 -6.63
C MET A 89 -6.07 -5.87 -7.88
N LEU A 90 -6.31 -4.57 -7.70
CA LEU A 90 -6.18 -3.53 -8.72
C LEU A 90 -4.96 -2.66 -8.40
N VAL A 91 -4.19 -2.30 -9.41
CA VAL A 91 -3.03 -1.41 -9.25
C VAL A 91 -3.20 -0.18 -10.12
N ALA A 92 -3.01 0.99 -9.51
CA ALA A 92 -2.84 2.27 -10.19
C ALA A 92 -1.35 2.66 -10.18
N GLU A 93 -0.74 2.75 -11.36
CA GLU A 93 0.63 3.25 -11.50
C GLU A 93 0.60 4.78 -11.41
N LEU A 94 1.35 5.35 -10.45
CA LEU A 94 1.37 6.77 -10.17
C LEU A 94 2.77 7.36 -10.35
N PRO A 95 2.87 8.61 -10.81
CA PRO A 95 4.16 9.31 -10.92
C PRO A 95 4.77 9.70 -9.57
N GLY A 96 3.94 9.82 -8.50
CA GLY A 96 4.41 10.30 -7.21
C GLY A 96 3.36 10.25 -6.12
N VAL A 97 3.61 10.99 -5.05
CA VAL A 97 2.82 11.06 -3.82
C VAL A 97 2.33 12.48 -3.61
N GLY A 98 1.08 12.65 -3.20
CA GLY A 98 0.58 13.98 -2.84
C GLY A 98 -0.90 14.19 -3.15
N ALA A 99 -1.34 15.44 -3.02
CA ALA A 99 -2.72 15.82 -3.28
C ALA A 99 -3.10 15.67 -4.77
N GLU A 100 -2.14 15.86 -5.66
CA GLU A 100 -2.28 15.67 -7.11
C GLU A 100 -2.38 14.19 -7.52
N TYR A 101 -2.06 13.27 -6.61
CA TYR A 101 -2.18 11.82 -6.80
C TYR A 101 -3.02 11.20 -5.69
N PRO A 102 -4.34 11.44 -5.64
CA PRO A 102 -5.21 11.01 -4.55
C PRO A 102 -5.15 9.51 -4.27
N MET A 103 -4.93 8.69 -5.30
CA MET A 103 -4.76 7.24 -5.16
C MET A 103 -3.49 6.83 -4.39
N SER A 104 -2.59 7.77 -4.05
CA SER A 104 -1.50 7.52 -3.11
C SER A 104 -1.98 7.41 -1.66
N ARG A 105 -3.18 7.91 -1.32
CA ARG A 105 -3.76 7.86 0.03
C ARG A 105 -4.25 6.46 0.40
N GLU A 106 -4.67 6.30 1.65
CA GLU A 106 -5.28 5.08 2.17
C GLU A 106 -6.58 4.73 1.43
N LYS A 107 -6.76 3.45 1.11
CA LYS A 107 -7.89 2.94 0.31
C LYS A 107 -8.70 1.84 0.99
N LEU A 108 -8.20 1.21 2.05
CA LEU A 108 -8.86 0.16 2.84
C LEU A 108 -9.61 -0.88 1.97
N SER A 109 -9.03 -1.24 0.86
CA SER A 109 -9.57 -2.13 -0.17
C SER A 109 -8.42 -2.75 -0.97
N PRO A 110 -8.64 -3.81 -1.76
CA PRO A 110 -7.59 -4.43 -2.57
C PRO A 110 -7.21 -3.57 -3.80
N VAL A 111 -6.95 -2.29 -3.56
CA VAL A 111 -6.45 -1.31 -4.52
C VAL A 111 -5.12 -0.77 -4.03
N LEU A 112 -4.07 -0.89 -4.83
CA LEU A 112 -2.70 -0.51 -4.53
C LEU A 112 -2.22 0.59 -5.47
N ALA A 113 -1.53 1.59 -4.95
CA ALA A 113 -0.72 2.48 -5.79
C ALA A 113 0.64 1.81 -6.06
N MET A 114 1.20 2.01 -7.24
CA MET A 114 2.56 1.53 -7.55
C MET A 114 3.36 2.66 -8.17
N MET A 115 4.58 2.88 -7.68
CA MET A 115 5.46 3.94 -8.11
C MET A 115 6.82 3.38 -8.44
N LYS A 116 7.46 3.96 -9.45
CA LYS A 116 8.83 3.63 -9.83
C LYS A 116 9.81 4.55 -9.13
N SER A 117 10.88 4.02 -8.56
CA SER A 117 11.98 4.82 -8.03
C SER A 117 13.24 4.64 -8.87
N ASP A 118 13.89 5.75 -9.19
CA ASP A 118 15.09 5.73 -10.05
C ASP A 118 16.38 5.48 -9.26
N SER A 119 16.28 5.45 -7.93
CA SER A 119 17.38 5.17 -7.01
C SER A 119 16.87 4.81 -5.63
N THR A 120 17.72 4.20 -4.81
CA THR A 120 17.44 3.96 -3.39
C THR A 120 17.06 5.24 -2.65
N GLU A 121 17.73 6.35 -2.93
CA GLU A 121 17.45 7.66 -2.33
C GLU A 121 16.05 8.16 -2.69
N HIS A 122 15.70 8.11 -3.98
CA HIS A 122 14.38 8.48 -4.46
C HIS A 122 13.29 7.61 -3.82
N GLY A 123 13.52 6.29 -3.74
CA GLY A 123 12.58 5.37 -3.07
C GLY A 123 12.35 5.71 -1.60
N ILE A 124 13.41 6.01 -0.84
CA ILE A 124 13.31 6.45 0.56
C ILE A 124 12.53 7.77 0.67
N GLN A 125 12.75 8.73 -0.22
CA GLN A 125 12.02 9.99 -0.23
C GLN A 125 10.52 9.79 -0.49
N LEU A 126 10.16 8.95 -1.47
CA LEU A 126 8.75 8.61 -1.71
C LEU A 126 8.11 7.92 -0.50
N CYS A 127 8.82 7.01 0.19
CA CYS A 127 8.33 6.41 1.44
C CYS A 127 8.07 7.45 2.53
N LYS A 128 8.96 8.42 2.70
CA LYS A 128 8.77 9.53 3.66
C LYS A 128 7.56 10.38 3.31
N GLN A 129 7.41 10.72 2.04
CA GLN A 129 6.23 11.47 1.56
C GLN A 129 4.93 10.70 1.81
N MET A 130 4.92 9.37 1.60
CA MET A 130 3.77 8.51 1.92
C MET A 130 3.42 8.57 3.42
N LEU A 131 4.42 8.47 4.30
CA LEU A 131 4.20 8.59 5.74
C LEU A 131 3.67 9.98 6.11
N ASP A 132 4.25 11.04 5.57
CA ASP A 132 3.82 12.42 5.85
C ASP A 132 2.41 12.70 5.31
N LEU A 133 2.02 12.09 4.18
CA LEU A 133 0.69 12.27 3.60
C LEU A 133 -0.44 11.72 4.47
N GLY A 134 -0.27 10.55 5.08
CA GLY A 134 -1.36 9.93 5.83
C GLY A 134 -0.98 8.79 6.77
N GLY A 135 0.28 8.38 6.78
CA GLY A 135 0.73 7.20 7.51
C GLY A 135 1.70 7.47 8.65
N LEU A 136 1.89 8.73 9.05
CA LEU A 136 2.90 9.07 10.05
C LEU A 136 2.67 8.33 11.37
N GLY A 137 3.69 7.58 11.78
CA GLY A 137 3.65 6.76 12.98
C GLY A 137 3.04 5.37 12.82
N HIS A 138 2.50 5.01 11.66
CA HIS A 138 1.81 3.74 11.45
C HIS A 138 2.77 2.60 11.10
N SER A 139 2.89 2.22 9.86
CA SER A 139 3.65 1.05 9.42
C SER A 139 4.40 1.32 8.11
N ALA A 140 5.59 0.77 8.01
CA ALA A 140 6.37 0.75 6.78
C ALA A 140 6.96 -0.64 6.55
N ALA A 141 6.98 -1.10 5.30
CA ALA A 141 7.55 -2.40 4.94
C ALA A 141 8.67 -2.23 3.90
N LEU A 142 9.70 -3.05 4.03
CA LEU A 142 10.82 -3.09 3.10
C LEU A 142 11.11 -4.52 2.68
N HIS A 143 11.19 -4.75 1.37
CA HIS A 143 11.60 -6.03 0.79
C HIS A 143 12.99 -5.88 0.16
N THR A 144 14.00 -6.44 0.81
CA THR A 144 15.39 -6.38 0.36
C THR A 144 16.26 -7.46 1.01
N ARG A 145 17.41 -7.76 0.42
CA ARG A 145 18.49 -8.57 1.03
C ARG A 145 19.66 -7.73 1.53
N ARG A 146 19.61 -6.42 1.37
CA ARG A 146 20.69 -5.50 1.72
C ARG A 146 20.55 -5.07 3.20
N ASN A 147 21.44 -5.55 4.06
CA ASN A 147 21.46 -5.21 5.48
C ASN A 147 21.66 -3.72 5.76
N ASP A 148 22.52 -3.05 4.96
CA ASP A 148 22.73 -1.61 5.06
C ASP A 148 21.44 -0.80 4.82
N LEU A 149 20.65 -1.25 3.86
CA LEU A 149 19.37 -0.61 3.56
C LEU A 149 18.30 -0.90 4.63
N ILE A 150 18.29 -2.11 5.19
CA ILE A 150 17.40 -2.47 6.31
C ILE A 150 17.67 -1.55 7.51
N GLU A 151 18.94 -1.40 7.89
CA GLU A 151 19.32 -0.54 9.02
C GLU A 151 18.98 0.93 8.76
N ARG A 152 19.26 1.43 7.57
CA ARG A 152 18.95 2.79 7.15
C ARG A 152 17.44 3.04 7.16
N PHE A 153 16.65 2.15 6.53
CA PHE A 153 15.21 2.25 6.47
C PHE A 153 14.58 2.28 7.87
N GLY A 154 15.03 1.39 8.77
CA GLY A 154 14.56 1.36 10.15
C GLY A 154 14.84 2.64 10.93
N LYS A 155 15.94 3.34 10.63
CA LYS A 155 16.28 4.63 11.27
C LYS A 155 15.51 5.82 10.67
N GLU A 156 15.19 5.77 9.38
CA GLU A 156 14.65 6.92 8.67
C GLU A 156 13.12 6.93 8.61
N MET A 157 12.45 5.77 8.67
CA MET A 157 10.99 5.69 8.61
C MET A 157 10.36 6.04 9.95
N LYS A 158 9.55 7.10 9.97
CA LYS A 158 8.76 7.51 11.15
C LYS A 158 7.51 6.63 11.27
N ALA A 159 7.72 5.35 11.53
CA ALA A 159 6.69 4.34 11.66
C ALA A 159 6.92 3.54 12.96
N CYS A 160 5.85 3.17 13.63
CA CYS A 160 5.90 2.38 14.86
C CYS A 160 6.28 0.93 14.57
N ARG A 161 5.89 0.42 13.41
CA ARG A 161 6.26 -0.90 12.91
C ARG A 161 6.99 -0.79 11.59
N VAL A 162 8.23 -1.25 11.57
CA VAL A 162 9.04 -1.41 10.37
C VAL A 162 9.20 -2.89 10.12
N LEU A 163 8.66 -3.36 9.01
CA LEU A 163 8.55 -4.78 8.67
C LEU A 163 9.52 -5.10 7.53
N ILE A 164 10.20 -6.23 7.63
CA ILE A 164 11.21 -6.63 6.65
C ILE A 164 10.83 -7.98 6.06
N ASN A 165 10.74 -8.04 4.72
CA ASN A 165 10.50 -9.25 3.95
C ASN A 165 9.31 -10.07 4.46
N SER A 166 8.20 -9.40 4.76
CA SER A 166 6.99 -10.04 5.28
C SER A 166 5.73 -9.28 4.84
N PRO A 167 4.57 -9.95 4.77
CA PRO A 167 3.29 -9.30 4.49
C PRO A 167 2.94 -8.28 5.57
N SER A 168 2.81 -7.01 5.22
CA SER A 168 2.69 -5.93 6.20
C SER A 168 1.43 -6.04 7.07
N SER A 169 0.29 -6.45 6.50
CA SER A 169 -0.95 -6.58 7.27
C SER A 169 -0.83 -7.63 8.39
N GLN A 170 -0.43 -8.86 8.07
CA GLN A 170 -0.34 -9.95 9.03
C GLN A 170 0.85 -9.79 9.98
N ALA A 171 2.02 -9.43 9.44
CA ALA A 171 3.20 -9.19 10.26
C ALA A 171 3.03 -7.97 11.19
N GLY A 172 2.28 -6.96 10.75
CA GLY A 172 1.94 -5.80 11.56
C GLY A 172 1.03 -6.14 12.74
N ILE A 173 0.10 -7.07 12.57
CA ILE A 173 -0.74 -7.58 13.66
C ILE A 173 0.11 -8.35 14.69
N GLY A 174 1.12 -9.08 14.25
CA GLY A 174 1.97 -9.94 15.08
C GLY A 174 1.55 -11.41 15.04
N ASP A 175 2.32 -12.27 15.68
CA ASP A 175 2.13 -13.73 15.85
C ASP A 175 2.35 -14.56 14.57
N LEU A 176 1.94 -14.13 13.40
CA LEU A 176 2.01 -14.97 12.19
C LEU A 176 3.38 -14.96 11.50
N TYR A 177 4.10 -13.85 11.46
CA TYR A 177 5.38 -13.69 10.74
C TYR A 177 6.53 -13.21 11.63
N ASN A 178 6.28 -13.07 12.93
CA ASN A 178 7.23 -12.65 13.94
C ASN A 178 6.76 -13.05 15.33
N ASN A 179 7.59 -12.83 16.35
CA ASN A 179 7.30 -13.17 17.75
C ASN A 179 6.63 -12.02 18.53
N ASN A 180 6.11 -11.00 17.87
CA ASN A 180 5.37 -9.94 18.55
C ASN A 180 4.02 -10.49 19.03
N ILE A 181 3.59 -10.06 20.22
CA ILE A 181 2.24 -10.35 20.70
C ILE A 181 1.23 -9.75 19.74
N ALA A 182 0.24 -10.55 19.34
CA ALA A 182 -0.81 -10.10 18.45
C ALA A 182 -1.56 -8.88 19.01
N SER A 183 -1.67 -7.84 18.21
CA SER A 183 -2.35 -6.60 18.59
C SER A 183 -3.03 -5.98 17.38
N LEU A 184 -4.28 -5.57 17.55
CA LEU A 184 -5.02 -4.80 16.55
C LEU A 184 -4.79 -3.29 16.67
N THR A 185 -4.11 -2.85 17.74
CA THR A 185 -3.65 -1.46 17.86
C THR A 185 -2.29 -1.35 17.20
N LEU A 186 -2.22 -0.76 16.01
CA LEU A 186 -1.05 -0.81 15.14
C LEU A 186 -0.14 0.42 15.22
N GLY A 187 -0.11 1.10 16.38
CA GLY A 187 0.81 2.21 16.63
C GLY A 187 0.42 3.54 15.97
N CYS A 188 -0.83 3.65 15.50
CA CYS A 188 -1.38 4.92 15.05
C CYS A 188 -1.29 5.93 16.21
N GLY A 189 -0.71 7.09 15.98
CA GLY A 189 -0.55 8.11 17.00
C GLY A 189 0.88 8.34 17.47
N SER A 190 1.77 7.43 17.19
CA SER A 190 3.20 7.70 17.27
C SER A 190 3.54 8.92 16.41
N TYR A 191 4.52 9.69 16.81
CA TYR A 191 4.91 10.93 16.13
C TYR A 191 3.83 12.05 16.10
N GLY A 192 2.79 11.95 16.93
CA GLY A 192 1.89 13.06 17.25
C GLY A 192 0.78 13.38 16.25
N ARG A 193 0.53 12.57 15.23
CA ARG A 193 -0.52 12.86 14.23
C ARG A 193 -1.84 12.11 14.44
N ASN A 194 -1.88 11.17 15.34
CA ASN A 194 -3.08 10.40 15.66
C ASN A 194 -3.30 10.35 17.16
N SER A 195 -4.53 10.11 17.58
CA SER A 195 -4.95 10.17 18.97
C SER A 195 -5.08 8.79 19.65
N VAL A 196 -4.42 7.77 19.14
CA VAL A 196 -4.47 6.45 19.77
C VAL A 196 -3.60 6.49 21.03
N SER A 197 -4.23 6.36 22.16
CA SER A 197 -3.59 6.16 23.46
C SER A 197 -3.47 4.68 23.78
N HIS A 198 -2.47 4.30 24.53
CA HIS A 198 -2.22 2.95 25.02
C HIS A 198 -2.37 2.92 26.51
#